data_70d28212518dda6aae45b78c26def040
#
_entry.id   70d28212518dda6aae45b78c26def040
#
_cell.length_a   1.000
_cell.length_b   1.000
_cell.length_c   1.000
_cell.angle_alpha   90.00
_cell.angle_beta   90.00
_cell.angle_gamma   90.00
#
_symmetry.space_group_name_H-M   'P 1'
#
loop_
_entity.id
_entity.type
_entity.pdbx_description
1 polymer ?
#
loop_
_entity_poly.entity_id
_entity_poly.type
_entity_poly.pdbx_seq_one_letter_code
_entity_poly.pdbx_strand_id
1 'polypeptide(L)'
;LKNIISRGYSRQSIFTAKFMAVIVSTLFMVILNLVAVFAVSSALYHNIGSIYALFIPQLIILVFGLISFAGIFFMLCSIFKKSAPAIVVSLLALLALPTGISIISSYLHINLSCLWLGNAVSTLAVNNISVQTLLASGVCIIVYLVVSYIVSISVVKKLEV
;
A
#
# COMPACT_ATOMS: atom_id res chain seq x y z
N LEU A 1 2.02 -2.12 -26.41
CA LEU A 1 0.83 -2.89 -26.09
C LEU A 1 0.21 -3.56 -27.33
N LYS A 2 0.12 -2.86 -28.48
CA LYS A 2 -0.47 -3.40 -29.71
C LYS A 2 0.16 -4.74 -30.14
N ASN A 3 1.49 -4.88 -30.04
CA ASN A 3 2.23 -6.09 -30.43
C ASN A 3 2.00 -7.31 -29.52
N ILE A 4 1.55 -7.09 -28.28
CA ILE A 4 1.28 -8.19 -27.33
C ILE A 4 -0.16 -8.68 -27.51
N ILE A 5 -1.08 -7.78 -27.79
CA ILE A 5 -2.48 -8.11 -28.08
C ILE A 5 -2.59 -8.87 -29.41
N SER A 6 -1.77 -8.53 -30.43
CA SER A 6 -1.72 -9.26 -31.69
C SER A 6 -1.22 -10.72 -31.54
N ARG A 7 -0.58 -11.05 -30.42
CA ARG A 7 -0.15 -12.43 -30.07
C ARG A 7 -1.21 -13.21 -29.29
N GLY A 8 -2.46 -12.71 -29.17
CA GLY A 8 -3.57 -13.42 -28.52
C GLY A 8 -3.65 -13.32 -27.00
N TYR A 9 -2.83 -12.49 -26.35
CA TYR A 9 -2.93 -12.29 -24.90
C TYR A 9 -4.10 -11.37 -24.55
N SER A 10 -4.92 -11.78 -23.59
CA SER A 10 -6.00 -10.92 -23.09
C SER A 10 -5.43 -9.70 -22.34
N ARG A 11 -6.11 -8.57 -22.42
CA ARG A 11 -5.71 -7.34 -21.72
C ARG A 11 -5.67 -7.55 -20.20
N GLN A 12 -6.56 -8.38 -19.68
CA GLN A 12 -6.60 -8.74 -18.27
C GLN A 12 -5.32 -9.48 -17.84
N SER A 13 -4.85 -10.44 -18.65
CA SER A 13 -3.61 -11.17 -18.37
C SER A 13 -2.40 -10.23 -18.34
N ILE A 14 -2.32 -9.29 -19.29
CA ILE A 14 -1.26 -8.29 -19.34
C ILE A 14 -1.32 -7.37 -18.12
N PHE A 15 -2.53 -6.97 -17.71
CA PHE A 15 -2.73 -6.12 -16.56
C PHE A 15 -2.32 -6.83 -15.27
N THR A 16 -2.77 -8.07 -15.06
CA THR A 16 -2.41 -8.87 -13.89
C THR A 16 -0.90 -9.08 -13.80
N ALA A 17 -0.24 -9.37 -14.93
CA ALA A 17 1.22 -9.50 -14.96
C ALA A 17 1.92 -8.20 -14.55
N LYS A 18 1.44 -7.02 -14.98
CA LYS A 18 1.98 -5.73 -14.54
C LYS A 18 1.74 -5.47 -13.06
N PHE A 19 0.56 -5.81 -12.55
CA PHE A 19 0.25 -5.68 -11.13
C PHE A 19 1.17 -6.56 -10.28
N MET A 20 1.39 -7.81 -10.69
CA MET A 20 2.34 -8.71 -10.02
C MET A 20 3.78 -8.17 -10.09
N ALA A 21 4.19 -7.59 -11.20
CA ALA A 21 5.51 -6.96 -11.30
C ALA A 21 5.67 -5.77 -10.33
N VAL A 22 4.61 -4.97 -10.12
CA VAL A 22 4.61 -3.90 -9.12
C VAL A 22 4.73 -4.46 -7.70
N ILE A 23 4.02 -5.53 -7.37
CA ILE A 23 4.14 -6.19 -6.06
C ILE A 23 5.58 -6.70 -5.83
N VAL A 24 6.14 -7.40 -6.80
CA VAL A 24 7.50 -7.95 -6.70
C VAL A 24 8.54 -6.83 -6.55
N SER A 25 8.43 -5.77 -7.34
CA SER A 25 9.34 -4.62 -7.23
C SER A 25 9.21 -3.89 -5.89
N THR A 26 7.98 -3.76 -5.36
CA THR A 26 7.75 -3.17 -4.03
C THR A 26 8.39 -4.04 -2.94
N LEU A 27 8.19 -5.35 -2.98
CA LEU A 27 8.82 -6.29 -2.03
C LEU A 27 10.34 -6.18 -2.08
N PHE A 28 10.93 -6.14 -3.26
CA PHE A 28 12.38 -5.99 -3.43
C PHE A 28 12.89 -4.69 -2.80
N MET A 29 12.21 -3.58 -3.05
CA MET A 29 12.55 -2.28 -2.45
C MET A 29 12.41 -2.27 -0.93
N VAL A 30 11.39 -2.92 -0.38
CA VAL A 30 11.19 -3.06 1.08
C VAL A 30 12.33 -3.87 1.71
N ILE A 31 12.70 -4.99 1.10
CA ILE A 31 13.81 -5.81 1.58
C ILE A 31 15.12 -5.02 1.56
N LEU A 32 15.43 -4.32 0.47
CA LEU A 32 16.62 -3.47 0.39
C LEU A 32 16.63 -2.40 1.47
N ASN A 33 15.49 -1.77 1.71
CA ASN A 33 15.35 -0.73 2.74
C ASN A 33 15.59 -1.31 4.14
N LEU A 34 15.00 -2.47 4.45
CA LEU A 34 15.21 -3.16 5.73
C LEU A 34 16.70 -3.51 5.93
N VAL A 35 17.35 -4.09 4.93
CA VAL A 35 18.78 -4.43 5.00
C VAL A 35 19.61 -3.16 5.24
N ALA A 36 19.33 -2.08 4.52
CA ALA A 36 20.05 -0.81 4.69
C ALA A 36 19.86 -0.24 6.11
N VAL A 37 18.63 -0.23 6.64
CA VAL A 37 18.33 0.25 7.99
C VAL A 37 19.06 -0.60 9.03
N PHE A 38 19.02 -1.92 8.93
CA PHE A 38 19.73 -2.81 9.86
C PHE A 38 21.23 -2.62 9.78
N ALA A 39 21.81 -2.49 8.58
CA ALA A 39 23.25 -2.28 8.40
C ALA A 39 23.70 -0.95 9.04
N VAL A 40 22.98 0.14 8.78
CA VAL A 40 23.30 1.45 9.35
C VAL A 40 23.10 1.46 10.88
N SER A 41 22.01 0.89 11.39
CA SER A 41 21.75 0.82 12.82
C SER A 41 22.81 0.00 13.56
N SER A 42 23.22 -1.14 13.01
CA SER A 42 24.27 -1.98 13.58
C SER A 42 25.63 -1.28 13.58
N ALA A 43 25.95 -0.53 12.52
CA ALA A 43 27.20 0.22 12.42
C ALA A 43 27.28 1.42 13.39
N LEU A 44 26.15 2.13 13.58
CA LEU A 44 26.14 3.35 14.42
C LEU A 44 25.92 3.06 15.90
N TYR A 45 25.04 2.12 16.22
CA TYR A 45 24.62 1.91 17.61
C TYR A 45 25.17 0.64 18.25
N HIS A 46 25.87 -0.22 17.52
CA HIS A 46 26.39 -1.51 17.98
C HIS A 46 25.34 -2.38 18.68
N ASN A 47 24.05 -2.08 18.48
CA ASN A 47 22.94 -2.77 19.11
C ASN A 47 21.79 -2.93 18.09
N ILE A 48 21.27 -4.14 17.99
CA ILE A 48 20.18 -4.47 17.05
C ILE A 48 18.80 -4.18 17.69
N GLY A 49 18.79 -3.75 18.95
CA GLY A 49 17.56 -3.55 19.72
C GLY A 49 16.97 -4.86 20.25
N SER A 50 15.93 -4.75 21.05
CA SER A 50 15.21 -5.91 21.59
C SER A 50 14.05 -6.29 20.65
N ILE A 51 14.02 -7.52 20.21
CA ILE A 51 12.91 -8.08 19.41
C ILE A 51 11.79 -8.45 20.39
N TYR A 52 10.66 -7.76 20.32
CA TYR A 52 9.48 -8.09 21.10
C TYR A 52 8.55 -9.07 20.35
N ALA A 53 7.68 -9.78 21.06
CA ALA A 53 6.89 -10.89 20.53
C ALA A 53 6.01 -10.51 19.30
N LEU A 54 5.52 -9.27 19.25
CA LEU A 54 4.67 -8.79 18.15
C LEU A 54 5.46 -8.19 16.97
N PHE A 55 6.80 -8.14 17.03
CA PHE A 55 7.63 -7.51 16.01
C PHE A 55 7.45 -8.17 14.63
N ILE A 56 7.49 -9.50 14.57
CA ILE A 56 7.38 -10.23 13.30
C ILE A 56 6.00 -10.04 12.65
N PRO A 57 4.85 -10.27 13.34
CA PRO A 57 3.54 -10.01 12.75
C PRO A 57 3.34 -8.55 12.36
N GLN A 58 3.85 -7.60 13.15
CA GLN A 58 3.81 -6.17 12.84
C GLN A 58 4.56 -5.85 11.54
N LEU A 59 5.76 -6.40 11.36
CA LEU A 59 6.57 -6.23 10.16
C LEU A 59 5.88 -6.82 8.92
N ILE A 60 5.27 -7.99 9.05
CA ILE A 60 4.52 -8.62 7.95
C ILE A 60 3.36 -7.72 7.52
N ILE A 61 2.54 -7.22 8.45
CA ILE A 61 1.41 -6.36 8.16
C ILE A 61 1.88 -5.03 7.56
N LEU A 62 3.00 -4.48 8.03
CA LEU A 62 3.60 -3.27 7.47
C LEU A 62 4.01 -3.46 6.01
N VAL A 63 4.63 -4.61 5.66
CA VAL A 63 4.97 -4.95 4.28
C VAL A 63 3.71 -5.00 3.39
N PHE A 64 2.64 -5.65 3.87
CA PHE A 64 1.35 -5.64 3.17
C PHE A 64 0.77 -4.24 3.02
N GLY A 65 0.96 -3.36 4.00
CA GLY A 65 0.58 -1.95 3.94
C GLY A 65 1.28 -1.21 2.80
N LEU A 66 2.58 -1.40 2.65
CA LEU A 66 3.35 -0.79 1.56
C LEU A 66 2.93 -1.34 0.18
N ILE A 67 2.64 -2.64 0.09
CA ILE A 67 2.09 -3.25 -1.14
C ILE A 67 0.71 -2.65 -1.46
N SER A 68 -0.13 -2.40 -0.46
CA SER A 68 -1.46 -1.78 -0.64
C SER A 68 -1.34 -0.34 -1.16
N PHE A 69 -0.36 0.45 -0.69
CA PHE A 69 -0.06 1.76 -1.27
C PHE A 69 0.33 1.66 -2.74
N ALA A 70 1.24 0.75 -3.08
CA ALA A 70 1.61 0.51 -4.48
C ALA A 70 0.40 0.10 -5.33
N GLY A 71 -0.50 -0.71 -4.78
CA GLY A 71 -1.77 -1.09 -5.40
C GLY A 71 -2.69 0.10 -5.69
N ILE A 72 -2.84 1.03 -4.74
CA ILE A 72 -3.63 2.26 -4.93
C ILE A 72 -3.03 3.14 -6.05
N PHE A 73 -1.72 3.36 -6.04
CA PHE A 73 -1.06 4.13 -7.10
C PHE A 73 -1.22 3.48 -8.46
N PHE A 74 -1.11 2.16 -8.54
CA PHE A 74 -1.33 1.42 -9.77
C PHE A 74 -2.78 1.52 -10.26
N MET A 75 -3.75 1.48 -9.34
CA MET A 75 -5.17 1.71 -9.63
C MET A 75 -5.38 3.10 -10.24
N LEU A 76 -4.83 4.15 -9.63
CA LEU A 76 -4.94 5.52 -10.12
C LEU A 76 -4.29 5.67 -11.50
N CYS A 77 -3.12 5.08 -11.73
CA CYS A 77 -2.49 5.04 -13.05
C CYS A 77 -3.37 4.36 -14.11
N SER A 78 -4.11 3.34 -13.74
CA SER A 78 -5.03 2.63 -14.63
C SER A 78 -6.24 3.50 -15.02
N ILE A 79 -6.77 4.29 -14.07
CA ILE A 79 -7.91 5.20 -14.28
C ILE A 79 -7.51 6.37 -15.20
N PHE A 80 -6.40 7.02 -14.91
CA PHE A 80 -6.00 8.24 -15.63
C PHE A 80 -5.32 7.98 -16.98
N LYS A 81 -4.95 6.74 -17.30
CA LYS A 81 -4.26 6.35 -18.56
C LYS A 81 -2.95 7.09 -18.83
N LYS A 82 -2.58 8.08 -18.02
CA LYS A 82 -1.35 8.88 -18.09
C LYS A 82 -0.69 8.92 -16.72
N SER A 83 0.63 8.84 -16.65
CA SER A 83 1.39 8.83 -15.42
C SER A 83 1.37 10.18 -14.69
N ALA A 84 1.49 11.29 -15.42
CA ALA A 84 1.56 12.62 -14.80
C ALA A 84 0.32 12.97 -13.96
N PRO A 85 -0.94 12.92 -14.46
CA PRO A 85 -2.11 13.21 -13.65
C PRO A 85 -2.31 12.18 -12.53
N ALA A 86 -1.94 10.92 -12.73
CA ALA A 86 -2.02 9.91 -11.70
C ALA A 86 -1.11 10.24 -10.50
N ILE A 87 0.13 10.67 -10.75
CA ILE A 87 1.07 11.08 -9.69
C ILE A 87 0.52 12.29 -8.93
N VAL A 88 0.04 13.32 -9.63
CA VAL A 88 -0.50 14.54 -8.99
C VAL A 88 -1.70 14.19 -8.11
N VAL A 89 -2.65 13.41 -8.61
CA VAL A 89 -3.83 12.99 -7.82
C VAL A 89 -3.43 12.11 -6.65
N SER A 90 -2.43 11.24 -6.81
CA SER A 90 -1.93 10.41 -5.72
C SER A 90 -1.31 11.25 -4.60
N LEU A 91 -0.52 12.25 -4.94
CA LEU A 91 0.08 13.18 -3.97
C LEU A 91 -0.99 14.02 -3.26
N LEU A 92 -1.96 14.54 -4.00
CA LEU A 92 -3.09 15.28 -3.42
C LEU A 92 -3.91 14.38 -2.49
N ALA A 93 -4.19 13.14 -2.87
CA ALA A 93 -4.90 12.20 -2.03
C ALA A 93 -4.14 11.87 -0.73
N LEU A 94 -2.83 11.71 -0.80
CA LEU A 94 -1.99 11.49 0.38
C LEU A 94 -2.06 12.65 1.40
N LEU A 95 -2.23 13.88 0.93
CA LEU A 95 -2.32 15.06 1.78
C LEU A 95 -3.75 15.35 2.24
N ALA A 96 -4.73 15.24 1.33
CA ALA A 96 -6.11 15.64 1.58
C ALA A 96 -6.91 14.59 2.37
N LEU A 97 -6.69 13.28 2.15
CA LEU A 97 -7.47 12.25 2.81
C LEU A 97 -7.25 12.19 4.33
N PRO A 98 -6.00 12.27 4.87
CA PRO A 98 -5.82 12.29 6.32
C PRO A 98 -6.50 13.49 6.98
N THR A 99 -6.39 14.67 6.36
CA THR A 99 -7.04 15.90 6.88
C THR A 99 -8.55 15.81 6.84
N GLY A 100 -9.13 15.32 5.74
CA GLY A 100 -10.55 15.08 5.61
C GLY A 100 -11.09 14.10 6.65
N ILE A 101 -10.41 12.96 6.85
CA ILE A 101 -10.78 11.96 7.85
C ILE A 101 -10.68 12.52 9.26
N SER A 102 -9.65 13.33 9.57
CA SER A 102 -9.51 13.94 10.90
C SER A 102 -10.63 14.92 11.19
N ILE A 103 -11.06 15.71 10.23
CA ILE A 103 -12.19 16.63 10.36
C ILE A 103 -13.49 15.85 10.62
N ILE A 104 -13.77 14.83 9.81
CA ILE A 104 -14.98 13.99 9.98
C ILE A 104 -14.96 13.26 11.33
N SER A 105 -13.81 12.75 11.73
CA SER A 105 -13.61 12.10 13.03
C SER A 105 -13.94 13.05 14.19
N SER A 106 -13.53 14.30 14.10
CA SER A 106 -13.82 15.33 15.11
C SER A 106 -15.31 15.66 15.18
N TYR A 107 -16.00 15.75 14.04
CA TYR A 107 -17.44 16.01 14.01
C TYR A 107 -18.28 14.85 14.54
N LEU A 108 -17.91 13.62 14.23
CA LEU A 108 -18.66 12.43 14.62
C LEU A 108 -18.29 11.92 16.02
N HIS A 109 -17.27 12.48 16.67
CA HIS A 109 -16.70 11.98 17.93
C HIS A 109 -16.32 10.50 17.90
N ILE A 110 -16.01 9.96 16.69
CA ILE A 110 -15.62 8.57 16.46
C ILE A 110 -14.18 8.58 15.93
N ASN A 111 -13.33 7.69 16.46
CA ASN A 111 -11.97 7.57 15.99
C ASN A 111 -11.91 6.82 14.64
N LEU A 112 -11.93 7.56 13.55
CA LEU A 112 -11.87 7.05 12.18
C LEU A 112 -10.42 6.97 11.64
N SER A 113 -9.42 7.26 12.48
CA SER A 113 -8.01 7.31 12.05
C SER A 113 -7.53 6.02 11.41
N CYS A 114 -8.05 4.87 11.84
CA CYS A 114 -7.70 3.56 11.29
C CYS A 114 -8.22 3.33 9.86
N LEU A 115 -9.18 4.13 9.38
CA LEU A 115 -9.72 3.99 8.01
C LEU A 115 -8.74 4.46 6.94
N TRP A 116 -7.82 5.37 7.28
CA TRP A 116 -6.81 5.80 6.35
C TRP A 116 -5.60 4.86 6.35
N LEU A 117 -5.26 4.33 5.17
CA LEU A 117 -4.13 3.41 5.01
C LEU A 117 -2.82 3.97 5.56
N GLY A 118 -2.58 5.28 5.38
CA GLY A 118 -1.39 5.95 5.91
C GLY A 118 -1.32 5.92 7.43
N ASN A 119 -2.44 6.16 8.12
CA ASN A 119 -2.50 6.07 9.57
C ASN A 119 -2.39 4.61 10.05
N ALA A 120 -3.02 3.66 9.34
CA ALA A 120 -2.88 2.25 9.65
C ALA A 120 -1.41 1.79 9.57
N VAL A 121 -0.67 2.26 8.56
CA VAL A 121 0.76 1.95 8.42
C VAL A 121 1.60 2.70 9.46
N SER A 122 1.31 3.97 9.74
CA SER A 122 2.07 4.75 10.75
C SER A 122 1.88 4.22 12.17
N THR A 123 0.68 3.74 12.52
CA THR A 123 0.44 3.09 13.83
C THR A 123 1.24 1.80 13.99
N LEU A 124 1.50 1.09 12.88
CA LEU A 124 2.36 -0.09 12.89
C LEU A 124 3.85 0.24 13.09
N ALA A 125 4.26 1.48 12.92
CA ALA A 125 5.65 1.89 13.15
C ALA A 125 5.96 2.21 14.64
N VAL A 126 4.96 2.18 15.52
CA VAL A 126 5.10 2.47 16.95
C VAL A 126 5.42 1.21 17.73
N ASN A 127 6.29 1.33 18.75
CA ASN A 127 6.59 0.22 19.66
C ASN A 127 5.39 -0.06 20.59
N ASN A 128 5.23 -1.33 21.00
CA ASN A 128 4.21 -1.78 21.95
C ASN A 128 2.75 -1.57 21.50
N ILE A 129 2.44 -2.03 20.29
CA ILE A 129 1.07 -1.98 19.75
C ILE A 129 0.20 -3.03 20.43
N SER A 130 -1.08 -2.67 20.69
CA SER A 130 -2.08 -3.63 21.14
C SER A 130 -2.46 -4.60 20.03
N VAL A 131 -2.79 -5.84 20.37
CA VAL A 131 -3.23 -6.86 19.41
C VAL A 131 -4.47 -6.39 18.63
N GLN A 132 -5.38 -5.65 19.27
CA GLN A 132 -6.57 -5.10 18.64
C GLN A 132 -6.22 -4.09 17.53
N THR A 133 -5.28 -3.18 17.79
CA THR A 133 -4.82 -2.20 16.80
C THR A 133 -4.10 -2.89 15.63
N LEU A 134 -3.30 -3.92 15.93
CA LEU A 134 -2.64 -4.72 14.90
C LEU A 134 -3.64 -5.39 13.96
N LEU A 135 -4.68 -6.03 14.51
CA LEU A 135 -5.73 -6.68 13.73
C LEU A 135 -6.54 -5.66 12.92
N ALA A 136 -6.94 -4.54 13.53
CA ALA A 136 -7.70 -3.48 12.84
C ALA A 136 -6.91 -2.90 11.65
N SER A 137 -5.63 -2.62 11.84
CA SER A 137 -4.75 -2.14 10.77
C SER A 137 -4.58 -3.20 9.68
N GLY A 138 -4.43 -4.47 10.04
CA GLY A 138 -4.31 -5.58 9.10
C GLY A 138 -5.55 -5.73 8.22
N VAL A 139 -6.75 -5.70 8.82
CA VAL A 139 -8.01 -5.77 8.07
C VAL A 139 -8.15 -4.58 7.12
N CYS A 140 -7.87 -3.36 7.58
CA CYS A 140 -7.90 -2.16 6.76
C CYS A 140 -6.98 -2.29 5.53
N ILE A 141 -5.74 -2.72 5.74
CA ILE A 141 -4.73 -2.92 4.69
C ILE A 141 -5.21 -3.94 3.64
N ILE A 142 -5.76 -5.08 4.08
CA ILE A 142 -6.28 -6.12 3.17
C ILE A 142 -7.45 -5.57 2.35
N VAL A 143 -8.37 -4.84 2.96
CA VAL A 143 -9.51 -4.23 2.26
C VAL A 143 -9.02 -3.28 1.17
N TYR A 144 -8.07 -2.41 1.46
CA TYR A 144 -7.49 -1.51 0.46
C TYR A 144 -6.83 -2.25 -0.70
N LEU A 145 -6.10 -3.33 -0.42
CA LEU A 145 -5.46 -4.14 -1.46
C LEU A 145 -6.48 -4.81 -2.37
N VAL A 146 -7.51 -5.41 -1.80
CA VAL A 146 -8.57 -6.08 -2.55
C VAL A 146 -9.36 -5.07 -3.39
N VAL A 147 -9.76 -3.94 -2.80
CA VAL A 147 -10.52 -2.88 -3.50
C VAL A 147 -9.70 -2.31 -4.65
N SER A 148 -8.41 -2.00 -4.42
CA SER A 148 -7.55 -1.46 -5.48
C SER A 148 -7.42 -2.42 -6.66
N TYR A 149 -7.32 -3.72 -6.40
CA TYR A 149 -7.23 -4.75 -7.43
C TYR A 149 -8.55 -4.88 -8.22
N ILE A 150 -9.70 -4.97 -7.52
CA ILE A 150 -11.03 -5.12 -8.14
C ILE A 150 -11.35 -3.90 -9.02
N VAL A 151 -11.13 -2.69 -8.51
CA VAL A 151 -11.37 -1.46 -9.28
C VAL A 151 -10.48 -1.41 -10.51
N SER A 152 -9.22 -1.74 -10.38
CA SER A 152 -8.28 -1.77 -11.49
C SER A 152 -8.70 -2.73 -12.61
N ILE A 153 -9.13 -3.95 -12.26
CA ILE A 153 -9.63 -4.93 -13.25
C ILE A 153 -10.92 -4.42 -13.90
N SER A 154 -11.82 -3.82 -13.13
CA SER A 154 -13.09 -3.31 -13.64
C SER A 154 -12.88 -2.19 -14.66
N VAL A 155 -11.89 -1.32 -14.44
CA VAL A 155 -11.51 -0.28 -15.40
C VAL A 155 -10.95 -0.89 -16.68
N VAL A 156 -10.10 -1.91 -16.57
CA VAL A 156 -9.53 -2.58 -17.74
C VAL A 156 -10.62 -3.30 -18.57
N LYS A 157 -11.58 -3.96 -17.91
CA LYS A 157 -12.71 -4.60 -18.61
C LYS A 157 -13.57 -3.62 -19.41
N LYS A 158 -13.85 -2.43 -18.84
CA LYS A 158 -14.62 -1.39 -19.55
C LYS A 158 -13.91 -0.82 -20.78
N LEU A 159 -12.61 -1.05 -20.92
CA LEU A 159 -11.83 -0.64 -22.09
C LEU A 159 -11.82 -1.73 -23.20
N GLU A 160 -12.44 -2.87 -22.93
CA GLU A 160 -12.58 -3.98 -23.91
C GLU A 160 -13.87 -3.84 -24.75
N VAL A 161 -14.80 -2.97 -24.35
CA VAL A 161 -16.02 -2.61 -25.10
C VAL A 161 -15.78 -1.32 -25.88
#